data_ac926e99bff1095f4110d511f34364ff
#
_entry.id   ac926e99bff1095f4110d511f34364ff
#
_cell.length_a   1.000
_cell.length_b   1.000
_cell.length_c   1.000
_cell.angle_alpha   90.00
_cell.angle_beta   90.00
_cell.angle_gamma   90.00
#
_symmetry.space_group_name_H-M   'P 1'
#
loop_
_entity.id
_entity.type
_entity.pdbx_description
1 polymer ?
#
loop_
_entity_poly.entity_id
_entity_poly.type
_entity_poly.pdbx_seq_one_letter_code
_entity_poly.pdbx_strand_id
1 'polypeptide(L)'
;MNSHRSILTKEEIDSSPILTIIKENGDLFQNETIVLNAGGIINENANLNDGVTLFGNINSNCDFVLSESSLSQIDSYQSYPYIFAIYYQKQKKQYYIRTYSGEGSDSRIMFVKLTQGYDLVLKQKEIISIGNTLLQLTPLEECLEVYFITKTEEENIKDTDMKRIYDPREISIITLGRDDNCTYVFKNDKSFSRIQTTIIYENGNWVVKDGSSIKGSTNGTWVFGIHSFEIKSGMTVEILTSKLRFDVSN
;
A
#
# COMPACT_ATOMS: atom_id res chain seq x y z
N MET A 1 -15.15 -5.94 -17.01
CA MET A 1 -13.75 -5.63 -17.45
C MET A 1 -13.17 -6.85 -18.14
N ASN A 2 -13.26 -6.92 -19.47
CA ASN A 2 -12.56 -7.93 -20.27
C ASN A 2 -11.18 -7.35 -20.66
N SER A 3 -10.26 -7.27 -19.70
CA SER A 3 -8.85 -7.11 -20.08
C SER A 3 -8.40 -8.44 -20.65
N HIS A 4 -7.85 -8.44 -21.85
CA HIS A 4 -7.26 -9.60 -22.49
C HIS A 4 -6.25 -10.24 -21.53
N ARG A 5 -6.64 -11.33 -20.85
CA ARG A 5 -5.72 -12.20 -20.14
C ARG A 5 -4.84 -12.81 -21.22
N SER A 6 -3.61 -12.38 -21.33
CA SER A 6 -2.65 -12.95 -22.28
C SER A 6 -2.11 -14.23 -21.65
N ILE A 7 -2.40 -15.37 -22.29
CA ILE A 7 -1.79 -16.65 -21.92
C ILE A 7 -0.28 -16.52 -22.09
N LEU A 8 0.47 -16.82 -21.02
CA LEU A 8 1.92 -16.84 -21.04
C LEU A 8 2.42 -18.18 -21.58
N THR A 9 3.48 -18.14 -22.39
CA THR A 9 4.17 -19.36 -22.82
C THR A 9 5.03 -19.91 -21.70
N LYS A 10 5.40 -21.20 -21.78
CA LYS A 10 6.29 -21.81 -20.80
C LYS A 10 7.64 -21.08 -20.70
N GLU A 11 8.22 -20.69 -21.82
CA GLU A 11 9.48 -19.93 -21.86
C GLU A 11 9.37 -18.58 -21.13
N GLU A 12 8.23 -17.90 -21.28
CA GLU A 12 7.98 -16.64 -20.59
C GLU A 12 7.82 -16.81 -19.08
N ILE A 13 7.20 -17.92 -18.65
CA ILE A 13 7.08 -18.27 -17.24
C ILE A 13 8.45 -18.63 -16.67
N ASP A 14 9.21 -19.50 -17.34
CA ASP A 14 10.52 -19.98 -16.88
C ASP A 14 11.56 -18.85 -16.85
N SER A 15 11.41 -17.82 -17.67
CA SER A 15 12.30 -16.63 -17.70
C SER A 15 11.78 -15.43 -16.90
N SER A 16 10.66 -15.58 -16.21
CA SER A 16 10.12 -14.51 -15.37
C SER A 16 10.90 -14.39 -14.05
N PRO A 17 10.98 -13.18 -13.46
CA PRO A 17 11.51 -13.02 -12.12
C PRO A 17 10.77 -13.89 -11.12
N ILE A 18 11.47 -14.35 -10.09
CA ILE A 18 10.85 -15.03 -8.95
C ILE A 18 10.43 -14.00 -7.91
N LEU A 19 9.18 -14.07 -7.50
CA LEU A 19 8.64 -13.26 -6.43
C LEU A 19 8.50 -14.12 -5.16
N THR A 20 9.16 -13.72 -4.10
CA THR A 20 9.04 -14.34 -2.78
C THR A 20 8.26 -13.42 -1.86
N ILE A 21 7.16 -13.92 -1.31
CA ILE A 21 6.37 -13.25 -0.28
C ILE A 21 6.77 -13.84 1.06
N ILE A 22 7.25 -13.01 1.96
CA ILE A 22 7.68 -13.39 3.30
C ILE A 22 6.72 -12.79 4.31
N LYS A 23 6.08 -13.65 5.12
CA LYS A 23 5.24 -13.19 6.22
C LYS A 23 6.13 -12.79 7.38
N GLU A 24 6.20 -11.48 7.68
CA GLU A 24 6.96 -10.95 8.81
C GLU A 24 6.22 -11.10 10.13
N ASN A 25 4.89 -10.96 10.10
CA ASN A 25 4.01 -11.20 11.25
C ASN A 25 2.56 -11.46 10.79
N GLY A 26 1.70 -11.78 11.77
CA GLY A 26 0.27 -12.04 11.54
C GLY A 26 0.00 -13.46 11.08
N ASP A 27 -1.26 -13.74 10.79
CA ASP A 27 -1.78 -15.08 10.51
C ASP A 27 -2.54 -15.18 9.18
N LEU A 28 -2.26 -14.28 8.22
CA LEU A 28 -2.93 -14.23 6.92
C LEU A 28 -2.87 -15.57 6.17
N PHE A 29 -1.78 -16.30 6.34
CA PHE A 29 -1.60 -17.66 5.82
C PHE A 29 -0.67 -18.47 6.73
N GLN A 30 -0.78 -19.80 6.66
CA GLN A 30 -0.02 -20.71 7.54
C GLN A 30 1.48 -20.71 7.23
N ASN A 31 1.84 -20.70 5.95
CA ASN A 31 3.23 -20.73 5.52
C ASN A 31 3.93 -19.40 5.86
N GLU A 32 5.22 -19.46 6.20
CA GLU A 32 6.03 -18.26 6.39
C GLU A 32 6.44 -17.61 5.07
N THR A 33 6.45 -18.38 4.00
CA THR A 33 6.92 -17.94 2.68
C THR A 33 6.07 -18.55 1.56
N ILE A 34 5.73 -17.72 0.57
CA ILE A 34 5.10 -18.14 -0.69
C ILE A 34 6.02 -17.71 -1.82
N VAL A 35 6.27 -18.59 -2.78
CA VAL A 35 7.12 -18.32 -3.94
C VAL A 35 6.29 -18.41 -5.22
N LEU A 36 6.37 -17.36 -6.04
CA LEU A 36 5.64 -17.23 -7.31
C LEU A 36 6.60 -17.00 -8.46
N ASN A 37 6.17 -17.43 -9.64
CA ASN A 37 6.65 -16.94 -10.92
C ASN A 37 5.48 -16.37 -11.73
N ALA A 38 5.71 -16.01 -12.99
CA ALA A 38 4.63 -15.47 -13.83
C ALA A 38 3.48 -16.47 -14.09
N GLY A 39 3.69 -17.78 -13.88
CA GLY A 39 2.67 -18.82 -14.00
C GLY A 39 1.86 -19.06 -12.73
N GLY A 40 2.20 -18.39 -11.60
CA GLY A 40 1.52 -18.57 -10.32
C GLY A 40 2.43 -19.12 -9.22
N ILE A 41 1.83 -19.78 -8.23
CA ILE A 41 2.56 -20.32 -7.07
C ILE A 41 3.39 -21.54 -7.48
N ILE A 42 4.68 -21.49 -7.18
CA ILE A 42 5.61 -22.59 -7.49
C ILE A 42 5.32 -23.77 -6.54
N ASN A 43 5.26 -24.98 -7.11
CA ASN A 43 4.96 -26.25 -6.43
C ASN A 43 3.50 -26.47 -6.00
N GLU A 44 2.59 -25.59 -6.35
CA GLU A 44 1.15 -25.87 -6.29
C GLU A 44 0.63 -26.12 -7.71
N ASN A 45 -0.43 -26.93 -7.83
CA ASN A 45 -1.06 -27.24 -9.14
C ASN A 45 -1.84 -26.05 -9.71
N ALA A 46 -1.32 -24.86 -9.57
CA ALA A 46 -1.89 -23.63 -10.12
C ALA A 46 -1.75 -23.66 -11.64
N ASN A 47 -2.81 -24.05 -12.31
CA ASN A 47 -2.88 -24.21 -13.78
C ASN A 47 -3.17 -22.92 -14.54
N LEU A 48 -2.85 -21.75 -13.97
CA LEU A 48 -3.22 -20.48 -14.58
C LEU A 48 -2.01 -19.78 -15.16
N ASN A 49 -1.77 -20.02 -16.45
CA ASN A 49 -0.74 -19.32 -17.25
C ASN A 49 -1.17 -17.90 -17.65
N ASP A 50 -2.03 -17.25 -16.86
CA ASP A 50 -2.57 -15.92 -17.19
C ASP A 50 -1.83 -14.76 -16.50
N GLY A 51 -0.80 -15.08 -15.71
CA GLY A 51 0.00 -14.10 -14.99
C GLY A 51 -0.70 -13.49 -13.77
N VAL A 52 -1.82 -14.06 -13.30
CA VAL A 52 -2.59 -13.55 -12.15
C VAL A 52 -2.66 -14.63 -11.09
N THR A 53 -2.34 -14.29 -9.85
CA THR A 53 -2.53 -15.13 -8.65
C THR A 53 -3.53 -14.45 -7.73
N LEU A 54 -4.62 -15.15 -7.44
CA LEU A 54 -5.75 -14.67 -6.64
C LEU A 54 -5.66 -15.21 -5.21
N PHE A 55 -5.72 -14.32 -4.23
CA PHE A 55 -5.74 -14.62 -2.81
C PHE A 55 -7.13 -14.32 -2.26
N GLY A 56 -7.77 -15.30 -1.62
CA GLY A 56 -9.15 -15.16 -1.20
C GLY A 56 -9.59 -16.11 -0.11
N ASN A 57 -10.91 -16.22 0.09
CA ASN A 57 -11.50 -17.12 1.06
C ASN A 57 -11.72 -18.53 0.49
N ILE A 58 -11.94 -19.51 1.38
CA ILE A 58 -12.12 -20.93 1.03
C ILE A 58 -13.33 -21.18 0.10
N ASN A 59 -14.31 -20.30 0.12
CA ASN A 59 -15.52 -20.42 -0.72
C ASN A 59 -15.34 -19.82 -2.11
N SER A 60 -14.16 -19.26 -2.40
CA SER A 60 -13.84 -18.65 -3.68
C SER A 60 -13.00 -19.57 -4.55
N ASN A 61 -13.07 -19.34 -5.86
CA ASN A 61 -12.18 -20.00 -6.80
C ASN A 61 -10.87 -19.20 -6.89
N CYS A 62 -10.12 -19.17 -5.76
CA CYS A 62 -8.83 -18.49 -5.66
C CYS A 62 -7.67 -19.50 -5.79
N ASP A 63 -6.50 -18.99 -6.16
CA ASP A 63 -5.29 -19.79 -6.28
C ASP A 63 -4.65 -20.07 -4.92
N PHE A 64 -4.90 -19.17 -3.94
CA PHE A 64 -4.41 -19.31 -2.59
C PHE A 64 -5.47 -18.91 -1.55
N VAL A 65 -5.73 -19.84 -0.60
CA VAL A 65 -6.72 -19.64 0.45
C VAL A 65 -6.07 -18.96 1.65
N LEU A 66 -6.65 -17.83 2.06
CA LEU A 66 -6.24 -17.10 3.24
C LEU A 66 -6.89 -17.67 4.51
N SER A 67 -6.27 -17.42 5.66
CA SER A 67 -6.75 -17.92 6.95
C SER A 67 -8.09 -17.26 7.34
N GLU A 68 -9.02 -18.07 7.85
CA GLU A 68 -10.33 -17.59 8.31
C GLU A 68 -10.20 -16.61 9.49
N SER A 69 -9.23 -16.80 10.37
CA SER A 69 -8.99 -15.90 11.50
C SER A 69 -8.68 -14.48 11.06
N SER A 70 -7.90 -14.31 10.00
CA SER A 70 -7.62 -13.00 9.41
C SER A 70 -8.82 -12.43 8.67
N LEU A 71 -9.54 -13.26 7.93
CA LEU A 71 -10.70 -12.83 7.14
C LEU A 71 -11.89 -12.39 8.00
N SER A 72 -12.08 -12.99 9.17
CA SER A 72 -13.17 -12.65 10.11
C SER A 72 -13.12 -11.19 10.61
N GLN A 73 -11.99 -10.51 10.40
CA GLN A 73 -11.82 -9.09 10.75
C GLN A 73 -12.44 -8.13 9.71
N ILE A 74 -12.85 -8.65 8.57
CA ILE A 74 -13.54 -7.86 7.53
C ILE A 74 -15.03 -8.05 7.67
N ASP A 75 -15.78 -6.98 7.87
CA ASP A 75 -17.24 -7.00 7.81
C ASP A 75 -17.68 -7.54 6.44
N SER A 76 -18.52 -8.59 6.46
CA SER A 76 -19.04 -9.21 5.23
C SER A 76 -17.97 -9.85 4.31
N TYR A 77 -16.82 -10.31 4.85
CA TYR A 77 -15.76 -10.96 4.05
C TYR A 77 -16.28 -12.10 3.16
N GLN A 78 -17.35 -12.77 3.56
CA GLN A 78 -18.01 -13.83 2.80
C GLN A 78 -18.55 -13.35 1.44
N SER A 79 -18.84 -12.05 1.32
CA SER A 79 -19.29 -11.41 0.08
C SER A 79 -18.13 -11.09 -0.89
N TYR A 80 -16.88 -11.17 -0.42
CA TYR A 80 -15.70 -10.89 -1.23
C TYR A 80 -14.93 -12.19 -1.51
N PRO A 81 -15.06 -12.75 -2.71
CA PRO A 81 -14.37 -13.99 -3.05
C PRO A 81 -12.85 -13.81 -3.03
N TYR A 82 -12.38 -12.65 -3.44
CA TYR A 82 -10.96 -12.33 -3.50
C TYR A 82 -10.65 -11.10 -2.63
N ILE A 83 -9.53 -11.15 -1.92
CA ILE A 83 -9.05 -10.08 -1.06
C ILE A 83 -8.03 -9.23 -1.79
N PHE A 84 -7.04 -9.89 -2.40
CA PHE A 84 -6.06 -9.23 -3.25
C PHE A 84 -5.58 -10.15 -4.36
N ALA A 85 -4.93 -9.57 -5.36
CA ALA A 85 -4.25 -10.31 -6.41
C ALA A 85 -2.84 -9.79 -6.62
N ILE A 86 -1.97 -10.69 -7.03
CA ILE A 86 -0.67 -10.39 -7.60
C ILE A 86 -0.74 -10.74 -9.07
N TYR A 87 -0.30 -9.80 -9.93
CA TYR A 87 -0.27 -10.06 -11.36
C TYR A 87 1.06 -9.64 -11.98
N TYR A 88 1.48 -10.42 -12.95
CA TYR A 88 2.70 -10.20 -13.72
C TYR A 88 2.38 -9.43 -15.00
N GLN A 89 3.05 -8.30 -15.21
CA GLN A 89 2.95 -7.52 -16.44
C GLN A 89 4.12 -7.86 -17.37
N LYS A 90 3.82 -8.68 -18.39
CA LYS A 90 4.79 -9.23 -19.34
C LYS A 90 5.68 -8.17 -20.02
N GLN A 91 5.09 -7.07 -20.50
CA GLN A 91 5.82 -6.02 -21.22
C GLN A 91 6.89 -5.34 -20.35
N LYS A 92 6.64 -5.24 -19.05
CA LYS A 92 7.55 -4.60 -18.09
C LYS A 92 8.41 -5.61 -17.33
N LYS A 93 8.08 -6.89 -17.42
CA LYS A 93 8.67 -7.97 -16.60
C LYS A 93 8.59 -7.68 -15.10
N GLN A 94 7.44 -7.20 -14.63
CA GLN A 94 7.23 -6.72 -13.27
C GLN A 94 5.96 -7.29 -12.68
N TYR A 95 5.96 -7.47 -11.35
CA TYR A 95 4.79 -7.84 -10.57
C TYR A 95 4.10 -6.62 -10.00
N TYR A 96 2.79 -6.73 -9.86
CA TYR A 96 1.91 -5.73 -9.26
C TYR A 96 1.00 -6.39 -8.25
N ILE A 97 0.65 -5.66 -7.18
CA ILE A 97 -0.36 -6.06 -6.21
C ILE A 97 -1.52 -5.08 -6.24
N ARG A 98 -2.74 -5.59 -6.08
CA ARG A 98 -3.94 -4.77 -5.89
C ARG A 98 -4.95 -5.48 -4.99
N THR A 99 -5.80 -4.71 -4.33
CA THR A 99 -6.97 -5.25 -3.60
C THR A 99 -8.18 -5.43 -4.49
N TYR A 100 -9.08 -6.31 -4.06
CA TYR A 100 -10.41 -6.52 -4.62
C TYR A 100 -11.50 -6.07 -3.63
N SER A 101 -11.32 -4.97 -2.93
CA SER A 101 -12.41 -4.38 -2.15
C SER A 101 -13.52 -3.96 -3.11
N GLY A 102 -14.76 -4.40 -2.83
CA GLY A 102 -15.93 -4.03 -3.63
C GLY A 102 -16.14 -2.51 -3.63
N GLU A 103 -16.74 -1.97 -4.69
CA GLU A 103 -17.13 -0.57 -4.76
C GLU A 103 -18.04 -0.25 -3.56
N GLY A 104 -17.66 0.73 -2.74
CA GLY A 104 -18.41 1.18 -1.58
C GLY A 104 -18.03 0.51 -0.25
N SER A 105 -17.07 -0.40 -0.20
CA SER A 105 -16.57 -0.89 1.08
C SER A 105 -15.49 0.04 1.63
N ASP A 106 -15.72 0.59 2.83
CA ASP A 106 -14.72 1.31 3.63
C ASP A 106 -13.65 0.37 4.23
N SER A 107 -13.63 -0.90 3.82
CA SER A 107 -12.70 -1.88 4.38
C SER A 107 -11.29 -1.59 3.88
N ARG A 108 -10.51 -1.00 4.76
CA ARG A 108 -9.08 -0.70 4.60
C ARG A 108 -8.28 -1.98 4.70
N ILE A 109 -8.19 -2.72 3.60
CA ILE A 109 -7.64 -4.08 3.59
C ILE A 109 -6.12 -4.05 3.45
N MET A 110 -5.57 -3.13 2.67
CA MET A 110 -4.15 -3.11 2.35
C MET A 110 -3.54 -1.73 2.50
N PHE A 111 -2.36 -1.69 3.13
CA PHE A 111 -1.49 -0.53 3.17
C PHE A 111 -0.10 -0.89 2.65
N VAL A 112 0.45 -0.03 1.81
CA VAL A 112 1.80 -0.16 1.26
C VAL A 112 2.72 0.81 2.00
N LYS A 113 3.81 0.30 2.58
CA LYS A 113 4.80 1.13 3.26
C LYS A 113 5.65 1.86 2.24
N LEU A 114 5.72 3.18 2.37
CA LEU A 114 6.72 3.96 1.65
C LEU A 114 8.10 3.65 2.25
N THR A 115 9.06 3.40 1.40
CA THR A 115 10.46 3.18 1.79
C THR A 115 11.33 4.21 1.12
N GLN A 116 12.53 4.43 1.65
CA GLN A 116 13.46 5.37 1.05
C GLN A 116 13.72 5.01 -0.42
N GLY A 117 13.50 5.98 -1.31
CA GLY A 117 13.57 5.78 -2.77
C GLY A 117 12.27 5.27 -3.43
N TYR A 118 11.22 5.06 -2.65
CA TYR A 118 9.87 4.81 -3.17
C TYR A 118 8.95 5.97 -2.77
N ASP A 119 9.00 7.03 -3.56
CA ASP A 119 8.21 8.23 -3.34
C ASP A 119 6.86 8.10 -4.03
N LEU A 120 5.79 8.55 -3.38
CA LEU A 120 4.44 8.55 -3.95
C LEU A 120 4.16 9.89 -4.63
N VAL A 121 4.09 9.89 -5.95
CA VAL A 121 3.62 11.06 -6.72
C VAL A 121 2.09 11.11 -6.67
N LEU A 122 1.54 12.17 -6.10
CA LEU A 122 0.09 12.37 -6.00
C LEU A 122 -0.50 12.78 -7.35
N LYS A 123 -1.22 11.87 -8.00
CA LYS A 123 -1.96 12.12 -9.25
C LYS A 123 -3.46 12.16 -9.05
N GLN A 124 -3.92 11.68 -7.94
CA GLN A 124 -5.33 11.57 -7.55
C GLN A 124 -5.42 11.57 -6.03
N LYS A 125 -6.64 11.47 -5.51
CA LYS A 125 -6.89 11.35 -4.09
C LYS A 125 -6.25 10.09 -3.54
N GLU A 126 -5.42 10.24 -2.50
CA GLU A 126 -4.77 9.16 -1.76
C GLU A 126 -5.10 9.26 -0.27
N ILE A 127 -5.09 8.11 0.40
CA ILE A 127 -5.19 8.04 1.86
C ILE A 127 -3.86 7.52 2.38
N ILE A 128 -3.26 8.24 3.32
CA ILE A 128 -2.06 7.80 4.02
C ILE A 128 -2.36 7.55 5.50
N SER A 129 -1.66 6.57 6.07
CA SER A 129 -1.69 6.24 7.49
C SER A 129 -0.33 6.53 8.11
N ILE A 130 -0.34 7.23 9.22
CA ILE A 130 0.84 7.62 9.99
C ILE A 130 0.53 7.40 11.47
N GLY A 131 1.09 6.36 12.06
CA GLY A 131 0.67 5.95 13.41
C GLY A 131 -0.84 5.67 13.43
N ASN A 132 -1.56 6.31 14.34
CA ASN A 132 -3.03 6.20 14.44
C ASN A 132 -3.78 7.26 13.63
N THR A 133 -3.08 8.08 12.86
CA THR A 133 -3.66 9.18 12.10
C THR A 133 -3.84 8.80 10.64
N LEU A 134 -5.01 9.08 10.11
CA LEU A 134 -5.33 8.93 8.69
C LEU A 134 -5.54 10.29 8.06
N LEU A 135 -4.85 10.51 6.95
CA LEU A 135 -4.98 11.72 6.15
C LEU A 135 -5.43 11.37 4.74
N GLN A 136 -6.32 12.19 4.22
CA GLN A 136 -6.64 12.22 2.80
C GLN A 136 -5.85 13.36 2.14
N LEU A 137 -5.16 13.04 1.07
CA LEU A 137 -4.41 13.97 0.25
C LEU A 137 -5.08 14.05 -1.12
N THR A 138 -5.53 15.25 -1.52
CA THR A 138 -6.20 15.44 -2.79
C THR A 138 -5.47 16.52 -3.59
N PRO A 139 -4.78 16.17 -4.69
CA PRO A 139 -4.21 17.18 -5.58
C PRO A 139 -5.33 17.94 -6.30
N LEU A 140 -5.24 19.27 -6.28
CA LEU A 140 -6.17 20.21 -6.90
C LEU A 140 -5.39 21.10 -7.87
N GLU A 141 -5.19 20.68 -9.10
CA GLU A 141 -4.27 21.28 -10.06
C GLU A 141 -2.86 21.38 -9.47
N GLU A 142 -2.38 22.60 -9.15
CA GLU A 142 -1.09 22.81 -8.49
C GLU A 142 -1.18 22.72 -6.96
N CYS A 143 -2.36 22.98 -6.36
CA CYS A 143 -2.57 22.97 -4.92
C CYS A 143 -2.73 21.54 -4.35
N LEU A 144 -2.55 21.41 -3.04
CA LEU A 144 -2.83 20.19 -2.30
C LEU A 144 -3.83 20.44 -1.18
N GLU A 145 -4.92 19.68 -1.19
CA GLU A 145 -5.81 19.58 -0.05
C GLU A 145 -5.33 18.46 0.88
N VAL A 146 -5.12 18.80 2.14
CA VAL A 146 -4.83 17.87 3.24
C VAL A 146 -6.04 17.84 4.15
N TYR A 147 -6.62 16.66 4.37
CA TYR A 147 -7.77 16.44 5.24
C TYR A 147 -7.49 15.32 6.22
N PHE A 148 -7.64 15.59 7.53
CA PHE A 148 -7.52 14.60 8.60
C PHE A 148 -8.82 13.83 8.73
N ILE A 149 -8.80 12.53 8.44
CA ILE A 149 -9.98 11.63 8.54
C ILE A 149 -10.23 11.22 9.99
N THR A 150 -9.16 10.90 10.74
CA THR A 150 -9.24 10.55 12.15
C THR A 150 -9.03 11.79 13.00
N LYS A 151 -9.93 12.02 13.96
CA LYS A 151 -9.68 13.01 15.01
C LYS A 151 -8.51 12.52 15.85
N THR A 152 -7.42 13.26 15.82
CA THR A 152 -6.35 13.08 16.80
C THR A 152 -6.80 13.75 18.10
N GLU A 153 -6.69 13.03 19.22
CA GLU A 153 -6.95 13.62 20.56
C GLU A 153 -5.91 14.68 20.95
N GLU A 154 -4.98 14.99 20.06
CA GLU A 154 -3.96 16.02 20.30
C GLU A 154 -4.60 17.40 20.22
N GLU A 155 -4.60 18.08 21.36
CA GLU A 155 -5.18 19.39 21.65
C GLU A 155 -4.74 20.52 20.69
N ASN A 156 -3.83 20.26 19.76
CA ASN A 156 -3.21 21.27 18.90
C ASN A 156 -3.75 21.29 17.46
N ILE A 157 -4.51 20.28 17.04
CA ILE A 157 -5.18 20.32 15.73
C ILE A 157 -6.61 20.78 15.97
N LYS A 158 -6.85 22.09 15.79
CA LYS A 158 -8.19 22.67 15.89
C LYS A 158 -9.08 22.08 14.81
N ASP A 159 -10.39 21.98 15.07
CA ASP A 159 -11.37 21.53 14.07
C ASP A 159 -11.26 22.31 12.74
N THR A 160 -10.80 23.56 12.78
CA THR A 160 -10.52 24.41 11.61
C THR A 160 -9.31 23.94 10.80
N ASP A 161 -8.40 23.19 11.39
CA ASP A 161 -7.17 22.72 10.76
C ASP A 161 -7.32 21.27 10.20
N MET A 162 -8.49 20.64 10.41
CA MET A 162 -8.80 19.31 9.86
C MET A 162 -8.76 19.27 8.34
N LYS A 163 -8.98 20.41 7.69
CA LYS A 163 -8.93 20.57 6.25
C LYS A 163 -8.15 21.82 5.88
N ARG A 164 -7.08 21.70 5.11
CA ARG A 164 -6.28 22.81 4.64
C ARG A 164 -5.85 22.62 3.18
N ILE A 165 -5.85 23.73 2.44
CA ILE A 165 -5.34 23.77 1.07
C ILE A 165 -3.99 24.49 1.08
N TYR A 166 -2.99 23.88 0.44
CA TYR A 166 -1.65 24.40 0.28
C TYR A 166 -1.38 24.81 -1.17
N ASP A 167 -1.01 26.07 -1.37
CA ASP A 167 -0.49 26.57 -2.63
C ASP A 167 1.04 26.41 -2.59
N PRO A 168 1.66 25.73 -3.57
CA PRO A 168 3.11 25.50 -3.58
C PRO A 168 3.94 26.79 -3.70
N ARG A 169 3.33 27.88 -4.17
CA ARG A 169 3.97 29.21 -4.23
C ARG A 169 4.15 29.83 -2.84
N GLU A 170 3.33 29.42 -1.87
CA GLU A 170 3.42 29.87 -0.47
C GLU A 170 4.15 28.82 0.39
N ILE A 171 3.73 27.55 0.29
CA ILE A 171 4.29 26.42 1.06
C ILE A 171 4.49 25.25 0.12
N SER A 172 5.73 25.00 -0.25
CA SER A 172 6.11 23.88 -1.12
C SER A 172 6.55 22.62 -0.36
N ILE A 173 6.68 22.69 0.97
CA ILE A 173 7.08 21.57 1.84
C ILE A 173 6.15 21.55 3.05
N ILE A 174 5.49 20.41 3.25
CA ILE A 174 4.64 20.12 4.40
C ILE A 174 5.28 18.96 5.15
N THR A 175 5.50 19.12 6.45
CA THR A 175 6.09 18.09 7.30
C THR A 175 5.14 17.69 8.41
N LEU A 176 5.11 16.40 8.72
CA LEU A 176 4.33 15.83 9.82
C LEU A 176 5.28 15.08 10.75
N GLY A 177 5.20 15.31 12.04
CA GLY A 177 6.10 14.66 12.99
C GLY A 177 6.03 15.25 14.40
N ARG A 178 6.96 14.82 15.28
CA ARG A 178 7.04 15.31 16.67
C ARG A 178 7.90 16.56 16.85
N ASP A 179 8.67 16.94 15.82
CA ASP A 179 9.52 18.12 15.88
C ASP A 179 8.65 19.39 15.86
N ASP A 180 8.98 20.35 16.74
CA ASP A 180 8.24 21.61 16.86
C ASP A 180 8.28 22.46 15.58
N ASN A 181 9.19 22.18 14.65
CA ASN A 181 9.29 22.85 13.35
C ASN A 181 8.45 22.16 12.25
N CYS A 182 7.76 21.07 12.54
CA CYS A 182 6.86 20.45 11.57
C CYS A 182 5.65 21.35 11.29
N THR A 183 5.12 21.25 10.07
CA THR A 183 3.86 21.91 9.69
C THR A 183 2.68 21.40 10.54
N TYR A 184 2.69 20.08 10.81
CA TYR A 184 1.78 19.42 11.75
C TYR A 184 2.57 18.73 12.84
N VAL A 185 2.40 19.19 14.08
CA VAL A 185 3.18 18.73 15.24
C VAL A 185 2.36 17.74 16.06
N PHE A 186 2.87 16.52 16.22
CA PHE A 186 2.29 15.43 17.02
C PHE A 186 3.19 15.16 18.24
N LYS A 187 3.35 16.16 19.10
CA LYS A 187 4.36 16.19 20.16
C LYS A 187 4.21 15.04 21.17
N ASN A 188 2.99 14.69 21.52
CA ASN A 188 2.67 13.70 22.55
C ASN A 188 2.58 12.28 22.01
N ASP A 189 2.49 12.10 20.71
CA ASP A 189 2.42 10.77 20.10
C ASP A 189 3.82 10.19 19.85
N LYS A 190 4.21 9.25 20.74
CA LYS A 190 5.51 8.56 20.66
C LYS A 190 5.65 7.65 19.43
N SER A 191 4.55 7.32 18.75
CA SER A 191 4.56 6.55 17.53
C SER A 191 5.13 7.34 16.33
N PHE A 192 5.13 8.68 16.42
CA PHE A 192 5.71 9.54 15.38
C PHE A 192 7.23 9.69 15.54
N SER A 193 7.94 9.68 14.44
CA SER A 193 9.33 10.15 14.35
C SER A 193 9.39 11.68 14.45
N ARG A 194 10.58 12.25 14.66
CA ARG A 194 10.74 13.73 14.63
C ARG A 194 10.19 14.31 13.35
N ILE A 195 10.59 13.77 12.20
CA ILE A 195 9.92 13.98 10.91
C ILE A 195 9.44 12.59 10.49
N GLN A 196 8.13 12.42 10.41
CA GLN A 196 7.49 11.15 10.09
C GLN A 196 7.18 11.06 8.60
N THR A 197 6.68 12.15 8.03
CA THR A 197 6.29 12.24 6.63
C THR A 197 6.63 13.62 6.11
N THR A 198 7.17 13.68 4.91
CA THR A 198 7.39 14.92 4.16
C THR A 198 6.54 14.87 2.88
N ILE A 199 5.78 15.93 2.62
CA ILE A 199 5.04 16.12 1.38
C ILE A 199 5.67 17.34 0.72
N ILE A 200 6.20 17.17 -0.49
CA ILE A 200 6.95 18.22 -1.20
C ILE A 200 6.38 18.43 -2.59
N TYR A 201 6.31 19.69 -3.02
CA TYR A 201 6.01 20.03 -4.41
C TYR A 201 7.29 20.09 -5.22
N GLU A 202 7.44 19.15 -6.13
CA GLU A 202 8.63 19.05 -7.00
C GLU A 202 8.22 18.60 -8.41
N ASN A 203 8.87 19.16 -9.43
CA ASN A 203 8.61 18.85 -10.86
C ASN A 203 7.13 18.94 -11.25
N GLY A 204 6.40 19.94 -10.71
CA GLY A 204 4.98 20.15 -11.02
C GLY A 204 4.01 19.18 -10.32
N ASN A 205 4.47 18.41 -9.34
CA ASN A 205 3.63 17.45 -8.61
C ASN A 205 3.90 17.48 -7.11
N TRP A 206 2.88 17.17 -6.33
CA TRP A 206 3.05 16.87 -4.92
C TRP A 206 3.52 15.42 -4.76
N VAL A 207 4.53 15.23 -3.93
CA VAL A 207 5.18 13.93 -3.70
C VAL A 207 5.25 13.66 -2.21
N VAL A 208 4.80 12.48 -1.79
CA VAL A 208 4.85 12.02 -0.39
C VAL A 208 6.08 11.13 -0.21
N LYS A 209 6.87 11.43 0.82
CA LYS A 209 8.09 10.71 1.19
C LYS A 209 8.02 10.27 2.65
N ASP A 210 8.55 9.09 2.94
CA ASP A 210 8.69 8.63 4.31
C ASP A 210 9.86 9.32 4.99
N GLY A 211 9.62 9.89 6.16
CA GLY A 211 10.65 10.56 6.96
C GLY A 211 11.10 11.89 6.39
N SER A 212 12.39 12.16 6.55
CA SER A 212 13.10 13.31 6.01
C SER A 212 13.90 12.95 4.76
N SER A 213 14.49 13.95 4.09
CA SER A 213 15.42 13.73 2.97
C SER A 213 16.66 12.91 3.34
N ILE A 214 16.99 12.81 4.63
CA ILE A 214 18.21 12.14 5.13
C ILE A 214 17.91 10.75 5.68
N LYS A 215 16.75 10.57 6.32
CA LYS A 215 16.41 9.35 7.05
C LYS A 215 14.92 9.06 6.99
N GLY A 216 14.59 7.80 6.71
CA GLY A 216 13.23 7.27 6.85
C GLY A 216 12.71 7.33 8.27
N SER A 217 11.40 7.28 8.43
CA SER A 217 10.75 7.24 9.74
C SER A 217 10.89 5.87 10.40
N THR A 218 10.65 5.78 11.71
CA THR A 218 10.74 4.51 12.46
C THR A 218 9.61 3.57 12.09
N ASN A 219 8.37 4.07 12.07
CA ASN A 219 7.18 3.24 11.86
C ASN A 219 6.69 3.25 10.41
N GLY A 220 7.22 4.13 9.58
CA GLY A 220 6.86 4.24 8.17
C GLY A 220 5.66 5.15 7.94
N THR A 221 5.56 5.61 6.71
CA THR A 221 4.39 6.24 6.12
C THR A 221 3.72 5.20 5.25
N TRP A 222 2.44 4.96 5.45
CA TRP A 222 1.69 3.89 4.78
C TRP A 222 0.66 4.48 3.85
N VAL A 223 0.57 3.96 2.63
CA VAL A 223 -0.40 4.38 1.61
C VAL A 223 -1.49 3.34 1.49
N PHE A 224 -2.75 3.77 1.50
CA PHE A 224 -3.87 2.88 1.33
C PHE A 224 -3.92 2.31 -0.09
N GLY A 225 -4.03 0.99 -0.18
CA GLY A 225 -3.91 0.24 -1.43
C GLY A 225 -5.20 0.20 -2.25
N ILE A 226 -5.75 1.34 -2.66
CA ILE A 226 -6.91 1.40 -3.57
C ILE A 226 -6.53 1.21 -5.04
N HIS A 227 -5.24 1.26 -5.35
CA HIS A 227 -4.70 1.11 -6.71
C HIS A 227 -3.79 -0.10 -6.80
N SER A 228 -3.26 -0.30 -8.02
CA SER A 228 -2.22 -1.28 -8.25
C SER A 228 -0.86 -0.69 -7.94
N PHE A 229 -0.09 -1.38 -7.11
CA PHE A 229 1.29 -1.01 -6.78
C PHE A 229 2.26 -1.95 -7.46
N GLU A 230 3.29 -1.40 -8.09
CA GLU A 230 4.44 -2.17 -8.56
C GLU A 230 5.17 -2.78 -7.38
N ILE A 231 5.39 -4.09 -7.41
CA ILE A 231 6.13 -4.80 -6.37
C ILE A 231 7.63 -4.62 -6.63
N LYS A 232 8.32 -4.06 -5.65
CA LYS A 232 9.78 -3.92 -5.64
C LYS A 232 10.39 -4.78 -4.54
N SER A 233 11.60 -5.24 -4.73
CA SER A 233 12.30 -6.02 -3.69
C SER A 233 12.48 -5.17 -2.43
N GLY A 234 12.19 -5.76 -1.26
CA GLY A 234 12.17 -5.09 0.03
C GLY A 234 10.87 -4.32 0.33
N MET A 235 9.91 -4.28 -0.58
CA MET A 235 8.61 -3.64 -0.35
C MET A 235 7.87 -4.35 0.78
N THR A 236 7.32 -3.57 1.71
CA THR A 236 6.48 -4.08 2.79
C THR A 236 5.04 -3.65 2.59
N VAL A 237 4.13 -4.59 2.75
CA VAL A 237 2.69 -4.37 2.65
C VAL A 237 2.02 -4.92 3.91
N GLU A 238 1.08 -4.18 4.46
CA GLU A 238 0.18 -4.66 5.50
C GLU A 238 -1.15 -5.01 4.87
N ILE A 239 -1.56 -6.27 5.01
CA ILE A 239 -2.87 -6.76 4.55
C ILE A 239 -3.61 -7.26 5.78
N LEU A 240 -4.74 -6.60 6.10
CA LEU A 240 -5.43 -6.78 7.37
C LEU A 240 -4.47 -6.49 8.55
N THR A 241 -4.15 -7.50 9.36
CA THR A 241 -3.22 -7.40 10.50
C THR A 241 -1.86 -8.05 10.22
N SER A 242 -1.64 -8.51 9.00
CA SER A 242 -0.42 -9.22 8.64
C SER A 242 0.52 -8.36 7.81
N LYS A 243 1.80 -8.36 8.16
CA LYS A 243 2.85 -7.69 7.39
C LYS A 243 3.55 -8.69 6.49
N LEU A 244 3.62 -8.34 5.23
CA LEU A 244 4.27 -9.12 4.17
C LEU A 244 5.42 -8.32 3.59
N ARG A 245 6.57 -8.95 3.42
CA ARG A 245 7.68 -8.42 2.65
C ARG A 245 7.79 -9.15 1.32
N PHE A 246 8.08 -8.41 0.28
CA PHE A 246 8.24 -8.90 -1.07
C PHE A 246 9.71 -8.82 -1.48
N ASP A 247 10.26 -9.94 -1.94
CA ASP A 247 11.60 -9.99 -2.51
C ASP A 247 11.50 -10.49 -3.97
N VAL A 248 12.08 -9.73 -4.90
CA VAL A 248 12.09 -10.07 -6.34
C VAL A 248 13.52 -10.42 -6.73
N SER A 249 13.70 -11.61 -7.32
CA SER A 249 14.98 -12.08 -7.84
C SER A 249 14.86 -12.42 -9.33
N ASN A 250 15.82 -12.04 -10.11
CA ASN A 250 15.96 -12.37 -11.54
C ASN A 250 16.57 -13.76 -11.73
#